data_81666d9fc371b9297cf06c4841de9a4c
#
_entry.id   81666d9fc371b9297cf06c4841de9a4c
#
_cell.length_a   1.000
_cell.length_b   1.000
_cell.length_c   1.000
_cell.angle_alpha   90.00
_cell.angle_beta   90.00
_cell.angle_gamma   90.00
#
_symmetry.space_group_name_H-M   'P 1'
#
loop_
_entity.id
_entity.type
_entity.pdbx_description
1 polymer ?
#
loop_
_entity_poly.entity_id
_entity_poly.type
_entity_poly.pdbx_seq_one_letter_code
_entity_poly.pdbx_strand_id
1 'polypeptide(L)'
;MSDSYAEKESKVLEPVEGQADGGEPGQITAEVLLDPNGFKLFPQPVRGDELDPLNWTSFQKHVILSIVMALYFMFTYITTTTVPSFPELETQFSASLEQINWTVAIPALGLALGPLIWSSPADIIGRRPVLILGTLISLAATIGAALAKTYPSYMAARFFQGLGVSPAATVGLAVIGDLFFEHERGQKVGLWVLAIDLGLLFGPLIGGFVDLAGSEWIQWVTAILLGAILAAELAFLPETLYPRDQMLSGAVEKTTTGTDVRRTKSLAFVNVAPVPGMKHPRVWDTLVRFGKTFRYAVVPIAVITYCFGWYWWVLSVITLIPVAYETYSPQSQGLLFIGLIIGTLLSEIFCSGRLSDWLVVRLASRPGATKTPEMRLWLAYPAAILTAVGLIIWGVSIDRGYHWIVGQVAFVLFGAGIQMGNTAVCAYVIDAYPMQSMSVIVFYAVMLNLSAFVDPFFIAIWVEDAGFTWTFAGHALITIFFCIPVFALLHKYGGAIRAKTGKPTWVNPEFDREGERQ
;
A
#
# COMPACT_ATOMS: atom_id res chain seq x y z
N MET A 1 26.60 -13.12 19.80
CA MET A 1 26.94 -12.25 18.67
C MET A 1 25.97 -11.08 18.55
N SER A 2 25.45 -10.60 19.69
CA SER A 2 24.47 -9.49 19.77
C SER A 2 25.00 -8.19 20.36
N ASP A 3 26.25 -8.17 20.85
CA ASP A 3 26.79 -6.99 21.56
C ASP A 3 27.78 -6.14 20.75
N SER A 4 27.97 -6.47 19.45
CA SER A 4 28.94 -5.77 18.58
C SER A 4 28.35 -4.66 17.71
N TYR A 5 27.02 -4.47 17.69
CA TYR A 5 26.37 -3.45 16.85
C TYR A 5 26.05 -2.13 17.57
N ALA A 6 26.04 -2.13 18.89
CA ALA A 6 25.71 -0.93 19.68
C ALA A 6 26.88 0.06 19.85
N GLU A 7 28.11 -0.35 19.54
CA GLU A 7 29.33 0.46 19.79
C GLU A 7 29.88 1.19 18.57
N LYS A 8 29.20 1.10 17.42
CA LYS A 8 29.61 1.79 16.17
C LYS A 8 28.88 3.11 15.87
N GLU A 9 27.94 3.51 16.70
CA GLU A 9 27.11 4.73 16.46
C GLU A 9 27.71 6.05 16.97
N SER A 10 28.92 6.07 17.51
CA SER A 10 29.54 7.32 17.99
C SER A 10 30.96 7.53 17.45
N LYS A 11 31.11 7.70 16.15
CA LYS A 11 32.27 8.43 15.63
C LYS A 11 31.91 9.91 15.48
N VAL A 12 32.12 10.67 16.54
CA VAL A 12 32.29 12.11 16.49
C VAL A 12 33.56 12.36 15.65
N LEU A 13 33.40 12.86 14.44
CA LEU A 13 34.50 13.38 13.65
C LEU A 13 34.83 14.80 14.16
N GLU A 14 36.12 15.02 14.45
CA GLU A 14 36.67 16.33 14.83
C GLU A 14 36.35 17.43 13.80
N PRO A 15 36.20 18.67 14.23
CA PRO A 15 35.86 19.77 13.33
C PRO A 15 37.01 20.01 12.34
N VAL A 16 36.71 20.04 11.06
CA VAL A 16 37.61 20.56 10.04
C VAL A 16 37.72 22.05 10.25
N GLU A 17 38.87 22.53 10.69
CA GLU A 17 39.23 23.95 10.75
C GLU A 17 39.17 24.55 9.32
N GLY A 18 38.07 25.20 8.99
CA GLY A 18 37.91 26.07 7.84
C GLY A 18 38.19 27.50 8.27
N GLN A 19 39.12 28.16 7.57
CA GLN A 19 39.58 29.52 7.76
C GLN A 19 38.47 30.52 8.09
N ALA A 20 38.69 31.27 9.16
CA ALA A 20 37.88 32.40 9.58
C ALA A 20 37.90 33.49 8.53
N ASP A 21 36.75 33.75 7.90
CA ASP A 21 36.48 35.02 7.25
C ASP A 21 35.39 35.74 8.06
N GLY A 22 35.63 37.03 8.37
CA GLY A 22 34.92 37.79 9.37
C GLY A 22 33.44 38.06 9.02
N GLY A 23 32.54 37.37 9.72
CA GLY A 23 31.10 37.58 9.64
C GLY A 23 30.45 37.52 11.02
N GLU A 24 29.50 38.36 11.26
CA GLU A 24 28.81 38.74 12.50
C GLU A 24 28.48 37.61 13.49
N PRO A 25 28.48 37.86 14.81
CA PRO A 25 28.15 36.87 15.84
C PRO A 25 26.63 36.67 15.91
N GLY A 26 26.16 35.50 15.49
CA GLY A 26 24.73 35.14 15.69
C GLY A 26 24.13 34.04 14.86
N GLN A 27 24.82 33.44 13.90
CA GLN A 27 24.31 32.26 13.21
C GLN A 27 24.80 30.99 13.92
N ILE A 28 23.92 30.33 14.68
CA ILE A 28 24.07 28.94 15.08
C ILE A 28 24.01 28.13 13.78
N THR A 29 25.16 27.80 13.22
CA THR A 29 25.28 26.85 12.13
C THR A 29 24.78 25.50 12.68
N ALA A 30 23.54 25.14 12.40
CA ALA A 30 22.99 23.86 12.78
C ALA A 30 23.85 22.78 12.10
N GLU A 31 24.65 22.09 12.91
CA GLU A 31 25.52 21.00 12.49
C GLU A 31 24.66 19.94 11.78
N VAL A 32 24.87 19.77 10.47
CA VAL A 32 24.11 18.86 9.63
C VAL A 32 24.48 17.42 10.00
N LEU A 33 23.50 16.61 10.37
CA LEU A 33 23.70 15.19 10.65
C LEU A 33 23.88 14.42 9.34
N LEU A 34 24.86 13.50 9.34
CA LEU A 34 25.16 12.64 8.21
C LEU A 34 24.65 11.21 8.45
N ASP A 35 24.32 10.50 7.37
CA ASP A 35 24.01 9.09 7.39
C ASP A 35 25.28 8.22 7.57
N PRO A 36 25.18 6.89 7.78
CA PRO A 36 26.35 6.01 7.90
C PRO A 36 27.28 6.00 6.68
N ASN A 37 26.82 6.50 5.53
CA ASN A 37 27.58 6.57 4.28
C ASN A 37 28.20 7.96 4.07
N GLY A 38 28.00 8.91 5.01
CA GLY A 38 28.53 10.27 4.94
C GLY A 38 27.68 11.26 4.13
N PHE A 39 26.45 10.86 3.73
CA PHE A 39 25.51 11.77 3.09
C PHE A 39 24.64 12.49 4.13
N LYS A 40 24.15 13.67 3.77
CA LYS A 40 23.24 14.44 4.63
C LYS A 40 21.98 13.61 4.93
N LEU A 41 21.69 13.40 6.23
CA LEU A 41 20.43 12.77 6.67
C LEU A 41 19.22 13.56 6.15
N PHE A 42 18.24 12.84 5.61
CA PHE A 42 16.99 13.45 5.18
C PHE A 42 15.79 12.60 5.67
N PRO A 43 14.76 13.25 6.27
CA PRO A 43 14.74 14.62 6.79
C PRO A 43 15.68 14.81 7.99
N GLN A 44 16.10 16.06 8.27
CA GLN A 44 16.93 16.33 9.44
C GLN A 44 16.06 16.26 10.71
N PRO A 45 16.47 15.52 11.76
CA PRO A 45 15.73 15.45 13.01
C PRO A 45 15.96 16.72 13.83
N VAL A 46 14.98 17.10 14.64
CA VAL A 46 15.15 18.16 15.65
C VAL A 46 15.89 17.56 16.84
N ARG A 47 17.16 17.98 17.07
CA ARG A 47 18.02 17.43 18.11
C ARG A 47 17.41 17.62 19.50
N GLY A 48 17.36 16.52 20.27
CA GLY A 48 16.94 16.56 21.66
C GLY A 48 15.42 16.71 21.89
N ASP A 49 14.62 16.79 20.83
CA ASP A 49 13.17 16.78 20.96
C ASP A 49 12.63 15.34 20.95
N GLU A 50 12.09 14.91 22.09
CA GLU A 50 11.48 13.59 22.26
C GLU A 50 10.16 13.45 21.48
N LEU A 51 9.57 14.57 21.03
CA LEU A 51 8.34 14.56 20.25
C LEU A 51 8.60 14.30 18.76
N ASP A 52 9.83 14.52 18.27
CA ASP A 52 10.18 14.20 16.88
C ASP A 52 10.26 12.68 16.70
N PRO A 53 9.40 12.07 15.84
CA PRO A 53 9.39 10.62 15.59
C PRO A 53 10.74 10.06 15.12
N LEU A 54 11.57 10.88 14.48
CA LEU A 54 12.90 10.46 14.02
C LEU A 54 13.87 10.18 15.19
N ASN A 55 13.64 10.74 16.37
CA ASN A 55 14.46 10.52 17.57
C ASN A 55 14.00 9.34 18.42
N TRP A 56 12.87 8.70 18.09
CA TRP A 56 12.35 7.59 18.88
C TRP A 56 13.25 6.35 18.78
N THR A 57 13.18 5.51 19.83
CA THR A 57 13.96 4.27 19.87
C THR A 57 13.59 3.34 18.71
N SER A 58 14.56 2.56 18.23
CA SER A 58 14.34 1.58 17.16
C SER A 58 13.21 0.60 17.51
N PHE A 59 13.13 0.14 18.77
CA PHE A 59 12.05 -0.72 19.23
C PHE A 59 10.68 -0.07 19.06
N GLN A 60 10.50 1.18 19.51
CA GLN A 60 9.25 1.91 19.39
C GLN A 60 8.84 2.10 17.93
N LYS A 61 9.78 2.46 17.05
CA LYS A 61 9.54 2.58 15.60
C LYS A 61 9.06 1.26 14.98
N HIS A 62 9.67 0.14 15.35
CA HIS A 62 9.27 -1.17 14.83
C HIS A 62 7.91 -1.65 15.37
N VAL A 63 7.56 -1.34 16.62
CA VAL A 63 6.21 -1.60 17.15
C VAL A 63 5.16 -0.83 16.36
N ILE A 64 5.38 0.46 16.12
CA ILE A 64 4.45 1.29 15.32
C ILE A 64 4.35 0.75 13.88
N LEU A 65 5.48 0.42 13.26
CA LEU A 65 5.52 -0.19 11.94
C LEU A 65 4.69 -1.48 11.90
N SER A 66 4.82 -2.34 12.91
CA SER A 66 4.04 -3.59 12.99
C SER A 66 2.55 -3.35 13.08
N ILE A 67 2.10 -2.33 13.84
CA ILE A 67 0.68 -1.95 13.93
C ILE A 67 0.17 -1.48 12.56
N VAL A 68 0.91 -0.60 11.89
CA VAL A 68 0.53 -0.08 10.57
C VAL A 68 0.54 -1.19 9.52
N MET A 69 1.49 -2.12 9.58
CA MET A 69 1.50 -3.31 8.72
C MET A 69 0.31 -4.23 8.98
N ALA A 70 -0.06 -4.44 10.26
CA ALA A 70 -1.25 -5.23 10.61
C ALA A 70 -2.54 -4.60 10.08
N LEU A 71 -2.67 -3.28 10.16
CA LEU A 71 -3.79 -2.56 9.55
C LEU A 71 -3.82 -2.73 8.02
N TYR A 72 -2.65 -2.66 7.38
CA TYR A 72 -2.57 -2.79 5.92
C TYR A 72 -2.76 -4.24 5.45
N PHE A 73 -2.44 -5.20 6.30
CA PHE A 73 -2.83 -6.60 6.12
C PHE A 73 -4.37 -6.73 6.17
N MET A 74 -5.03 -6.12 7.17
CA MET A 74 -6.49 -6.16 7.30
C MET A 74 -7.19 -5.46 6.13
N PHE A 75 -6.54 -4.51 5.47
CA PHE A 75 -7.06 -3.77 4.32
C PHE A 75 -7.57 -4.70 3.20
N THR A 76 -6.83 -5.74 2.86
CA THR A 76 -7.23 -6.72 1.84
C THR A 76 -7.77 -8.02 2.42
N TYR A 77 -7.37 -8.38 3.64
CA TYR A 77 -7.89 -9.55 4.34
C TYR A 77 -9.42 -9.55 4.42
N ILE A 78 -10.01 -8.41 4.81
CA ILE A 78 -11.47 -8.28 4.94
C ILE A 78 -12.21 -8.45 3.61
N THR A 79 -11.59 -8.19 2.47
CA THR A 79 -12.25 -8.33 1.17
C THR A 79 -12.43 -9.77 0.77
N THR A 80 -11.44 -10.63 1.04
CA THR A 80 -11.34 -11.98 0.50
C THR A 80 -11.59 -13.10 1.51
N THR A 81 -11.60 -12.80 2.81
CA THR A 81 -11.75 -13.83 3.85
C THR A 81 -13.06 -14.61 3.76
N THR A 82 -14.11 -14.08 3.14
CA THR A 82 -15.42 -14.70 2.98
C THR A 82 -15.54 -15.58 1.73
N VAL A 83 -14.53 -15.62 0.87
CA VAL A 83 -14.59 -16.36 -0.40
C VAL A 83 -14.89 -17.86 -0.22
N PRO A 84 -14.26 -18.60 0.71
CA PRO A 84 -14.56 -20.03 0.89
C PRO A 84 -15.97 -20.32 1.39
N SER A 85 -16.66 -19.34 1.99
CA SER A 85 -18.02 -19.46 2.52
C SER A 85 -19.10 -19.03 1.53
N PHE A 86 -18.78 -18.80 0.27
CA PHE A 86 -19.77 -18.37 -0.73
C PHE A 86 -21.02 -19.28 -0.78
N PRO A 87 -20.91 -20.61 -0.80
CA PRO A 87 -22.09 -21.48 -0.81
C PRO A 87 -22.99 -21.32 0.42
N GLU A 88 -22.41 -21.08 1.61
CA GLU A 88 -23.18 -20.83 2.82
C GLU A 88 -23.88 -19.48 2.79
N LEU A 89 -23.19 -18.43 2.30
CA LEU A 89 -23.76 -17.10 2.16
C LEU A 89 -24.90 -17.05 1.13
N GLU A 90 -24.82 -17.84 0.04
CA GLU A 90 -25.91 -18.01 -0.94
C GLU A 90 -27.17 -18.56 -0.25
N THR A 91 -27.02 -19.59 0.56
CA THR A 91 -28.15 -20.18 1.30
C THR A 91 -28.67 -19.27 2.39
N GLN A 92 -27.78 -18.61 3.15
CA GLN A 92 -28.14 -17.72 4.26
C GLN A 92 -28.96 -16.53 3.79
N PHE A 93 -28.56 -15.90 2.68
CA PHE A 93 -29.22 -14.68 2.18
C PHE A 93 -30.19 -14.95 1.02
N SER A 94 -30.35 -16.20 0.57
CA SER A 94 -31.10 -16.56 -0.64
C SER A 94 -30.68 -15.71 -1.85
N ALA A 95 -29.40 -15.52 -2.00
CA ALA A 95 -28.78 -14.66 -3.01
C ALA A 95 -28.16 -15.49 -4.14
N SER A 96 -28.05 -14.92 -5.35
CA SER A 96 -27.34 -15.57 -6.46
C SER A 96 -25.83 -15.51 -6.27
N LEU A 97 -25.09 -16.41 -6.96
CA LEU A 97 -23.62 -16.38 -6.99
C LEU A 97 -23.07 -15.00 -7.40
N GLU A 98 -23.71 -14.34 -8.36
CA GLU A 98 -23.37 -12.99 -8.78
C GLU A 98 -23.47 -11.98 -7.62
N GLN A 99 -24.57 -12.04 -6.86
CA GLN A 99 -24.76 -11.19 -5.68
C GLN A 99 -23.74 -11.51 -4.58
N ILE A 100 -23.37 -12.75 -4.41
CA ILE A 100 -22.34 -13.13 -3.44
C ILE A 100 -20.96 -12.62 -3.86
N ASN A 101 -20.62 -12.65 -5.14
CA ASN A 101 -19.39 -12.04 -5.66
C ASN A 101 -19.31 -10.52 -5.32
N TRP A 102 -20.44 -9.82 -5.30
CA TRP A 102 -20.48 -8.42 -4.89
C TRP A 102 -20.07 -8.19 -3.42
N THR A 103 -20.13 -9.23 -2.58
CA THR A 103 -19.64 -9.13 -1.19
C THR A 103 -18.13 -8.90 -1.10
N VAL A 104 -17.38 -9.26 -2.14
CA VAL A 104 -15.95 -8.93 -2.28
C VAL A 104 -15.76 -7.56 -2.92
N ALA A 105 -16.62 -7.20 -3.88
CA ALA A 105 -16.56 -5.93 -4.60
C ALA A 105 -16.83 -4.72 -3.69
N ILE A 106 -17.89 -4.78 -2.89
CA ILE A 106 -18.35 -3.62 -2.09
C ILE A 106 -17.31 -3.12 -1.08
N PRO A 107 -16.63 -3.95 -0.28
CA PRO A 107 -15.54 -3.44 0.56
C PRO A 107 -14.39 -2.84 -0.28
N ALA A 108 -14.09 -3.37 -1.46
CA ALA A 108 -13.09 -2.77 -2.36
C ALA A 108 -13.49 -1.35 -2.80
N LEU A 109 -14.77 -1.08 -3.01
CA LEU A 109 -15.26 0.30 -3.23
C LEU A 109 -15.00 1.19 -2.00
N GLY A 110 -15.24 0.71 -0.79
CA GLY A 110 -14.89 1.41 0.45
C GLY A 110 -13.40 1.72 0.52
N LEU A 111 -12.54 0.74 0.16
CA LEU A 111 -11.09 0.91 0.08
C LEU A 111 -10.65 1.92 -0.99
N ALA A 112 -11.35 2.00 -2.12
CA ALA A 112 -11.07 2.96 -3.19
C ALA A 112 -11.41 4.41 -2.79
N LEU A 113 -12.54 4.62 -2.11
CA LEU A 113 -12.99 5.95 -1.69
C LEU A 113 -12.24 6.47 -0.46
N GLY A 114 -11.80 5.58 0.42
CA GLY A 114 -11.15 5.93 1.68
C GLY A 114 -9.93 6.82 1.55
N PRO A 115 -8.94 6.55 0.70
CA PRO A 115 -7.78 7.42 0.50
C PRO A 115 -8.15 8.87 0.16
N LEU A 116 -9.24 9.09 -0.57
CA LEU A 116 -9.73 10.42 -0.92
C LEU A 116 -10.34 11.16 0.26
N ILE A 117 -10.93 10.42 1.20
CA ILE A 117 -11.62 10.95 2.38
C ILE A 117 -10.65 11.18 3.53
N TRP A 118 -9.75 10.21 3.81
CA TRP A 118 -8.95 10.18 5.03
C TRP A 118 -7.61 10.91 4.94
N SER A 119 -7.00 11.06 3.74
CA SER A 119 -5.65 11.60 3.63
C SER A 119 -5.55 13.06 4.09
N SER A 120 -6.45 13.95 3.63
CA SER A 120 -6.42 15.36 4.07
C SER A 120 -6.73 15.54 5.56
N PRO A 121 -7.76 14.89 6.15
CA PRO A 121 -7.95 14.92 7.60
C PRO A 121 -6.72 14.46 8.40
N ALA A 122 -6.01 13.42 7.94
CA ALA A 122 -4.81 12.95 8.62
C ALA A 122 -3.67 13.96 8.63
N ASP A 123 -3.57 14.79 7.59
CA ASP A 123 -2.61 15.89 7.52
C ASP A 123 -3.04 17.12 8.36
N ILE A 124 -4.32 17.22 8.72
CA ILE A 124 -4.88 18.35 9.48
C ILE A 124 -4.90 18.05 10.98
N ILE A 125 -5.56 16.95 11.38
CA ILE A 125 -5.82 16.62 12.78
C ILE A 125 -4.83 15.63 13.38
N GLY A 126 -4.02 14.99 12.55
CA GLY A 126 -3.01 14.00 12.92
C GLY A 126 -3.28 12.60 12.39
N ARG A 127 -2.22 11.80 12.35
CA ARG A 127 -2.25 10.41 11.84
C ARG A 127 -3.01 9.47 12.77
N ARG A 128 -2.72 9.57 14.07
CA ARG A 128 -3.28 8.69 15.13
C ARG A 128 -4.80 8.76 15.21
N PRO A 129 -5.46 9.93 15.32
CA PRO A 129 -6.93 10.01 15.43
C PRO A 129 -7.63 9.40 14.23
N VAL A 130 -7.07 9.58 13.02
CA VAL A 130 -7.65 9.07 11.77
C VAL A 130 -7.54 7.55 11.70
N LEU A 131 -6.38 6.96 12.05
CA LEU A 131 -6.22 5.50 12.08
C LEU A 131 -7.19 4.87 13.09
N ILE A 132 -7.23 5.36 14.33
CA ILE A 132 -8.11 4.84 15.37
C ILE A 132 -9.60 4.97 14.99
N LEU A 133 -10.02 6.12 14.45
CA LEU A 133 -11.40 6.31 14.00
C LEU A 133 -11.75 5.34 12.86
N GLY A 134 -10.83 5.18 11.91
CA GLY A 134 -10.99 4.22 10.83
C GLY A 134 -11.13 2.78 11.33
N THR A 135 -10.22 2.33 12.21
CA THR A 135 -10.27 1.00 12.81
C THR A 135 -11.55 0.78 13.61
N LEU A 136 -12.01 1.79 14.36
CA LEU A 136 -13.26 1.72 15.11
C LEU A 136 -14.48 1.57 14.18
N ILE A 137 -14.55 2.31 13.09
CA ILE A 137 -15.61 2.18 12.08
C ILE A 137 -15.58 0.78 11.46
N SER A 138 -14.40 0.28 11.09
CA SER A 138 -14.26 -1.06 10.52
C SER A 138 -14.66 -2.15 11.51
N LEU A 139 -14.27 -2.04 12.78
CA LEU A 139 -14.66 -2.96 13.85
C LEU A 139 -16.19 -2.98 14.04
N ALA A 140 -16.81 -1.81 14.19
CA ALA A 140 -18.26 -1.70 14.35
C ALA A 140 -19.01 -2.27 13.14
N ALA A 141 -18.53 -2.00 11.93
CA ALA A 141 -19.08 -2.54 10.70
C ALA A 141 -18.90 -4.07 10.62
N THR A 142 -17.78 -4.60 11.09
CA THR A 142 -17.52 -6.05 11.12
C THR A 142 -18.48 -6.77 12.08
N ILE A 143 -18.71 -6.19 13.26
CA ILE A 143 -19.73 -6.71 14.19
C ILE A 143 -21.13 -6.62 13.55
N GLY A 144 -21.42 -5.51 12.84
CA GLY A 144 -22.67 -5.35 12.09
C GLY A 144 -22.82 -6.42 10.99
N ALA A 145 -21.76 -6.79 10.30
CA ALA A 145 -21.77 -7.85 9.30
C ALA A 145 -21.99 -9.23 9.91
N ALA A 146 -21.38 -9.50 11.08
CA ALA A 146 -21.60 -10.76 11.83
C ALA A 146 -23.06 -10.92 12.30
N LEU A 147 -23.74 -9.83 12.60
CA LEU A 147 -25.13 -9.83 13.10
C LEU A 147 -26.16 -9.61 11.98
N ALA A 148 -25.73 -9.46 10.74
CA ALA A 148 -26.61 -9.13 9.61
C ALA A 148 -27.54 -10.31 9.26
N LYS A 149 -28.84 -10.05 9.23
CA LYS A 149 -29.86 -11.04 8.85
C LYS A 149 -30.38 -10.87 7.42
N THR A 150 -30.06 -9.76 6.78
CA THR A 150 -30.51 -9.47 5.43
C THR A 150 -29.32 -9.10 4.54
N TYR A 151 -29.38 -9.48 3.27
CA TYR A 151 -28.34 -9.14 2.29
C TYR A 151 -28.01 -7.63 2.24
N PRO A 152 -28.99 -6.69 2.18
CA PRO A 152 -28.66 -5.26 2.15
C PRO A 152 -27.92 -4.77 3.41
N SER A 153 -28.28 -5.27 4.61
CA SER A 153 -27.58 -4.89 5.85
C SER A 153 -26.15 -5.43 5.88
N TYR A 154 -25.95 -6.65 5.38
CA TYR A 154 -24.62 -7.23 5.22
C TYR A 154 -23.77 -6.40 4.26
N MET A 155 -24.30 -6.04 3.08
CA MET A 155 -23.60 -5.24 2.08
C MET A 155 -23.20 -3.85 2.58
N ALA A 156 -24.12 -3.17 3.31
CA ALA A 156 -23.81 -1.89 3.94
C ALA A 156 -22.64 -2.03 4.95
N ALA A 157 -22.69 -3.07 5.79
CA ALA A 157 -21.61 -3.34 6.72
C ALA A 157 -20.28 -3.61 6.00
N ARG A 158 -20.28 -4.41 4.92
CA ARG A 158 -19.10 -4.68 4.09
C ARG A 158 -18.48 -3.42 3.49
N PHE A 159 -19.30 -2.46 3.03
CA PHE A 159 -18.82 -1.16 2.56
C PHE A 159 -18.07 -0.40 3.66
N PHE A 160 -18.70 -0.27 4.85
CA PHE A 160 -18.07 0.44 5.97
C PHE A 160 -16.86 -0.29 6.55
N GLN A 161 -16.78 -1.62 6.45
CA GLN A 161 -15.55 -2.35 6.75
C GLN A 161 -14.38 -1.84 5.90
N GLY A 162 -14.56 -1.79 4.57
CA GLY A 162 -13.55 -1.30 3.64
C GLY A 162 -13.21 0.17 3.88
N LEU A 163 -14.22 1.04 4.01
CA LEU A 163 -14.03 2.46 4.26
C LEU A 163 -13.27 2.72 5.57
N GLY A 164 -13.56 1.93 6.62
CA GLY A 164 -12.95 2.09 7.94
C GLY A 164 -11.48 1.72 7.97
N VAL A 165 -11.07 0.63 7.32
CA VAL A 165 -9.66 0.18 7.31
C VAL A 165 -8.81 0.91 6.27
N SER A 166 -9.43 1.65 5.35
CA SER A 166 -8.76 2.31 4.23
C SER A 166 -7.68 3.35 4.59
N PRO A 167 -7.67 4.02 5.77
CA PRO A 167 -6.56 4.89 6.15
C PRO A 167 -5.20 4.19 6.16
N ALA A 168 -5.16 2.87 6.37
CA ALA A 168 -3.94 2.08 6.37
C ALA A 168 -3.10 2.25 5.09
N ALA A 169 -3.75 2.47 3.93
CA ALA A 169 -3.07 2.60 2.64
C ALA A 169 -2.27 3.91 2.49
N THR A 170 -2.81 5.02 2.94
CA THR A 170 -2.18 6.34 2.73
C THR A 170 -1.61 6.92 4.01
N VAL A 171 -2.38 6.90 5.10
CA VAL A 171 -1.92 7.39 6.40
C VAL A 171 -0.84 6.47 6.96
N GLY A 172 -0.98 5.14 6.76
CA GLY A 172 0.06 4.17 7.14
C GLY A 172 1.40 4.45 6.48
N LEU A 173 1.41 4.75 5.19
CA LEU A 173 2.63 5.13 4.47
C LEU A 173 3.21 6.46 4.97
N ALA A 174 2.36 7.44 5.27
CA ALA A 174 2.80 8.72 5.85
C ALA A 174 3.47 8.51 7.23
N VAL A 175 2.92 7.62 8.08
CA VAL A 175 3.54 7.24 9.36
C VAL A 175 4.93 6.65 9.15
N ILE A 176 5.13 5.79 8.14
CA ILE A 176 6.46 5.25 7.82
C ILE A 176 7.41 6.38 7.40
N GLY A 177 6.92 7.35 6.61
CA GLY A 177 7.67 8.54 6.24
C GLY A 177 8.09 9.41 7.42
N ASP A 178 7.22 9.54 8.43
CA ASP A 178 7.48 10.31 9.65
C ASP A 178 8.52 9.64 10.58
N LEU A 179 8.58 8.28 10.58
CA LEU A 179 9.39 7.48 11.50
C LEU A 179 10.81 7.18 11.02
N PHE A 180 11.00 7.02 9.70
CA PHE A 180 12.25 6.49 9.14
C PHE A 180 12.93 7.47 8.19
N PHE A 181 14.26 7.50 8.23
CA PHE A 181 15.06 8.27 7.29
C PHE A 181 14.97 7.70 5.87
N GLU A 182 15.25 8.54 4.88
CA GLU A 182 15.12 8.17 3.46
C GLU A 182 15.92 6.89 3.09
N HIS A 183 17.14 6.74 3.62
CA HIS A 183 17.99 5.57 3.35
C HIS A 183 17.42 4.26 3.92
N GLU A 184 16.59 4.29 4.98
CA GLU A 184 15.94 3.12 5.58
C GLU A 184 14.53 2.90 5.05
N ARG A 185 13.87 3.97 4.60
CA ARG A 185 12.45 4.01 4.22
C ARG A 185 12.10 2.98 3.16
N GLY A 186 12.95 2.79 2.16
CA GLY A 186 12.70 1.85 1.07
C GLY A 186 12.42 0.42 1.55
N GLN A 187 13.23 -0.09 2.48
CA GLN A 187 13.04 -1.42 3.06
C GLN A 187 11.75 -1.51 3.89
N LYS A 188 11.42 -0.47 4.66
CA LYS A 188 10.22 -0.46 5.52
C LYS A 188 8.94 -0.37 4.69
N VAL A 189 8.95 0.41 3.62
CA VAL A 189 7.86 0.49 2.64
C VAL A 189 7.67 -0.86 1.94
N GLY A 190 8.76 -1.55 1.56
CA GLY A 190 8.66 -2.89 0.97
C GLY A 190 7.96 -3.90 1.89
N LEU A 191 8.31 -3.91 3.19
CA LEU A 191 7.64 -4.76 4.18
C LEU A 191 6.15 -4.39 4.34
N TRP A 192 5.82 -3.10 4.30
CA TRP A 192 4.44 -2.62 4.40
C TRP A 192 3.63 -3.03 3.15
N VAL A 193 4.20 -2.93 1.95
CA VAL A 193 3.55 -3.42 0.71
C VAL A 193 3.34 -4.93 0.75
N LEU A 194 4.31 -5.71 1.27
CA LEU A 194 4.14 -7.15 1.45
C LEU A 194 2.93 -7.49 2.33
N ALA A 195 2.62 -6.65 3.33
CA ALA A 195 1.48 -6.89 4.22
C ALA A 195 0.13 -6.87 3.48
N ILE A 196 -0.08 -5.95 2.50
CA ILE A 196 -1.33 -5.91 1.72
C ILE A 196 -1.48 -7.16 0.83
N ASP A 197 -0.40 -7.61 0.19
CA ASP A 197 -0.43 -8.79 -0.67
C ASP A 197 -0.69 -10.06 0.13
N LEU A 198 -0.08 -10.17 1.32
CA LEU A 198 -0.35 -11.28 2.24
C LEU A 198 -1.78 -11.25 2.78
N GLY A 199 -2.33 -10.09 3.12
CA GLY A 199 -3.72 -9.96 3.56
C GLY A 199 -4.70 -10.52 2.54
N LEU A 200 -4.50 -10.18 1.26
CA LEU A 200 -5.33 -10.66 0.15
C LEU A 200 -5.38 -12.19 0.05
N LEU A 201 -4.25 -12.85 0.30
CA LEU A 201 -4.09 -14.28 0.10
C LEU A 201 -4.34 -15.11 1.38
N PHE A 202 -3.95 -14.57 2.54
CA PHE A 202 -4.24 -15.21 3.83
C PHE A 202 -5.72 -15.09 4.23
N GLY A 203 -6.44 -14.09 3.68
CA GLY A 203 -7.88 -13.95 3.90
C GLY A 203 -8.63 -15.25 3.64
N PRO A 204 -8.63 -15.77 2.40
CA PRO A 204 -9.32 -17.02 2.07
C PRO A 204 -8.72 -18.24 2.76
N LEU A 205 -7.40 -18.29 2.96
CA LEU A 205 -6.75 -19.38 3.68
C LEU A 205 -7.30 -19.48 5.11
N ILE A 206 -7.28 -18.39 5.86
CA ILE A 206 -7.82 -18.36 7.24
C ILE A 206 -9.33 -18.54 7.22
N GLY A 207 -10.03 -17.88 6.28
CA GLY A 207 -11.47 -17.99 6.09
C GLY A 207 -11.93 -19.43 5.94
N GLY A 208 -11.25 -20.23 5.11
CA GLY A 208 -11.58 -21.63 4.90
C GLY A 208 -11.42 -22.52 6.14
N PHE A 209 -10.47 -22.21 7.04
CA PHE A 209 -10.36 -22.91 8.33
C PHE A 209 -11.41 -22.43 9.34
N VAL A 210 -11.69 -21.13 9.37
CA VAL A 210 -12.67 -20.55 10.30
C VAL A 210 -14.08 -20.98 9.94
N ASP A 211 -14.37 -21.17 8.67
CA ASP A 211 -15.66 -21.64 8.15
C ASP A 211 -16.08 -23.00 8.72
N LEU A 212 -15.13 -23.83 9.17
CA LEU A 212 -15.44 -25.08 9.90
C LEU A 212 -16.25 -24.84 11.18
N ALA A 213 -16.20 -23.63 11.75
CA ALA A 213 -17.01 -23.24 12.91
C ALA A 213 -18.32 -22.55 12.49
N GLY A 214 -18.53 -22.33 11.18
CA GLY A 214 -19.62 -21.59 10.58
C GLY A 214 -19.21 -20.27 9.97
N SER A 215 -19.86 -19.87 8.88
CA SER A 215 -19.54 -18.65 8.11
C SER A 215 -19.61 -17.35 8.96
N GLU A 216 -20.47 -17.31 9.97
CA GLU A 216 -20.57 -16.17 10.90
C GLU A 216 -19.27 -15.94 11.68
N TRP A 217 -18.51 -16.99 12.00
CA TRP A 217 -17.27 -16.91 12.73
C TRP A 217 -16.17 -16.18 11.95
N ILE A 218 -16.25 -16.14 10.64
CA ILE A 218 -15.31 -15.38 9.81
C ILE A 218 -15.37 -13.89 10.20
N GLN A 219 -16.57 -13.34 10.35
CA GLN A 219 -16.72 -11.95 10.77
C GLN A 219 -16.33 -11.74 12.24
N TRP A 220 -16.65 -12.70 13.12
CA TRP A 220 -16.23 -12.60 14.53
C TRP A 220 -14.71 -12.67 14.71
N VAL A 221 -14.01 -13.57 14.01
CA VAL A 221 -12.54 -13.62 14.04
C VAL A 221 -11.96 -12.32 13.49
N THR A 222 -12.50 -11.79 12.41
CA THR A 222 -12.10 -10.50 11.84
C THR A 222 -12.30 -9.36 12.86
N ALA A 223 -13.43 -9.35 13.58
CA ALA A 223 -13.69 -8.38 14.64
C ALA A 223 -12.70 -8.50 15.81
N ILE A 224 -12.34 -9.72 16.22
CA ILE A 224 -11.33 -9.95 17.26
C ILE A 224 -9.97 -9.41 16.82
N LEU A 225 -9.56 -9.67 15.57
CA LEU A 225 -8.30 -9.14 15.02
C LEU A 225 -8.30 -7.61 14.98
N LEU A 226 -9.36 -6.98 14.49
CA LEU A 226 -9.51 -5.52 14.48
C LEU A 226 -9.55 -4.94 15.91
N GLY A 227 -10.22 -5.62 16.84
CA GLY A 227 -10.23 -5.24 18.26
C GLY A 227 -8.84 -5.28 18.90
N ALA A 228 -8.05 -6.31 18.59
CA ALA A 228 -6.67 -6.42 19.05
C ALA A 228 -5.77 -5.31 18.46
N ILE A 229 -5.94 -5.01 17.16
CA ILE A 229 -5.22 -3.92 16.50
C ILE A 229 -5.63 -2.58 17.10
N LEU A 230 -6.93 -2.33 17.33
CA LEU A 230 -7.41 -1.11 17.98
C LEU A 230 -6.83 -0.94 19.40
N ALA A 231 -6.76 -2.02 20.17
CA ALA A 231 -6.12 -1.99 21.48
C ALA A 231 -4.62 -1.65 21.39
N ALA A 232 -3.93 -2.20 20.38
CA ALA A 232 -2.52 -1.89 20.12
C ALA A 232 -2.33 -0.43 19.66
N GLU A 233 -3.21 0.10 18.82
CA GLU A 233 -3.21 1.53 18.40
C GLU A 233 -3.39 2.45 19.61
N LEU A 234 -4.34 2.16 20.48
CA LEU A 234 -4.61 2.95 21.69
C LEU A 234 -3.41 2.95 22.62
N ALA A 235 -2.76 1.80 22.82
CA ALA A 235 -1.67 1.61 23.77
C ALA A 235 -0.31 2.09 23.24
N PHE A 236 0.01 1.83 21.96
CA PHE A 236 1.39 1.93 21.44
C PHE A 236 1.56 2.88 20.26
N LEU A 237 0.47 3.40 19.66
CA LEU A 237 0.56 4.33 18.54
C LEU A 237 0.48 5.78 19.05
N PRO A 238 1.60 6.51 19.20
CA PRO A 238 1.59 7.94 19.47
C PRO A 238 1.27 8.73 18.20
N GLU A 239 1.04 10.05 18.32
CA GLU A 239 0.93 10.92 17.15
C GLU A 239 2.29 11.09 16.46
N THR A 240 2.34 10.85 15.15
CA THR A 240 3.57 10.96 14.36
C THR A 240 3.66 12.25 13.56
N LEU A 241 2.55 12.97 13.39
CA LEU A 241 2.55 14.25 12.70
C LEU A 241 3.30 15.30 13.54
N TYR A 242 4.45 15.78 13.03
CA TYR A 242 5.34 16.68 13.74
C TYR A 242 5.74 17.90 12.89
N PRO A 243 5.62 19.16 13.40
CA PRO A 243 5.90 20.39 12.67
C PRO A 243 7.42 20.66 12.58
N ARG A 244 8.15 19.74 11.96
CA ARG A 244 9.63 19.72 11.93
C ARG A 244 10.23 21.01 11.35
N ASP A 245 9.61 21.57 10.32
CA ASP A 245 10.10 22.74 9.61
C ASP A 245 10.15 23.99 10.46
N GLN A 246 9.11 24.16 11.24
CA GLN A 246 9.02 25.32 12.10
C GLN A 246 9.94 25.19 13.30
N MET A 247 10.09 23.96 13.81
CA MET A 247 11.04 23.69 14.88
C MET A 247 12.48 23.92 14.42
N LEU A 248 12.84 23.48 13.20
CA LEU A 248 14.18 23.70 12.64
C LEU A 248 14.44 25.16 12.23
N SER A 249 13.41 25.88 11.80
CA SER A 249 13.54 27.30 11.41
C SER A 249 13.55 28.29 12.60
N GLY A 250 13.38 27.79 13.84
CA GLY A 250 13.25 28.64 15.04
C GLY A 250 12.00 29.55 15.04
N ALA A 251 11.07 29.32 14.12
CA ALA A 251 9.85 30.15 14.02
C ALA A 251 8.93 29.95 15.24
N VAL A 252 9.02 28.81 15.92
CA VAL A 252 8.21 28.47 17.09
C VAL A 252 8.71 29.17 18.35
N GLU A 253 10.03 29.44 18.47
CA GLU A 253 10.59 30.16 19.64
C GLU A 253 10.07 31.60 19.77
N LYS A 254 9.72 32.24 18.66
CA LYS A 254 9.19 33.62 18.65
C LYS A 254 7.69 33.73 18.95
N THR A 255 6.95 32.60 18.92
CA THR A 255 5.50 32.60 19.13
C THR A 255 5.12 32.15 20.56
N THR A 256 6.09 31.76 21.39
CA THR A 256 5.87 31.18 22.72
C THR A 256 5.73 32.25 23.83
N THR A 257 4.97 33.28 23.58
CA THR A 257 4.40 34.09 24.67
C THR A 257 2.94 33.68 24.85
N GLY A 258 2.69 32.48 25.38
CA GLY A 258 1.40 32.21 25.98
C GLY A 258 0.69 30.89 25.78
N THR A 259 1.10 30.03 24.86
CA THR A 259 0.44 28.69 24.75
C THR A 259 1.48 27.63 24.42
N ASP A 260 1.65 26.73 25.38
CA ASP A 260 2.55 25.58 25.28
C ASP A 260 2.18 24.72 24.05
N VAL A 261 2.93 24.81 22.96
CA VAL A 261 2.81 23.97 21.76
C VAL A 261 3.37 22.56 22.02
N ARG A 262 3.84 22.29 23.25
CA ARG A 262 4.26 20.95 23.67
C ARG A 262 3.04 20.03 23.77
N ARG A 263 2.73 19.38 22.64
CA ARG A 263 1.85 18.20 22.69
C ARG A 263 2.52 17.13 23.54
N THR A 264 1.90 16.79 24.66
CA THR A 264 2.33 15.63 25.44
C THR A 264 2.10 14.38 24.60
N LYS A 265 3.11 13.52 24.53
CA LYS A 265 3.15 12.26 23.75
C LYS A 265 1.93 11.33 23.99
N SER A 266 1.21 11.52 25.12
CA SER A 266 0.16 10.63 25.59
C SER A 266 -1.28 11.08 25.32
N LEU A 267 -1.55 12.33 24.98
CA LEU A 267 -2.93 12.86 24.95
C LEU A 267 -3.38 13.45 23.58
N ALA A 268 -2.58 13.29 22.52
CA ALA A 268 -2.94 13.72 21.17
C ALA A 268 -4.20 13.03 20.62
N PHE A 269 -4.62 11.93 21.24
CA PHE A 269 -5.81 11.16 20.88
C PHE A 269 -7.13 11.95 20.91
N VAL A 270 -7.27 12.86 21.86
CA VAL A 270 -8.55 13.60 22.08
C VAL A 270 -8.56 14.94 21.35
N ASN A 271 -7.43 15.38 20.79
CA ASN A 271 -7.33 16.68 20.16
C ASN A 271 -7.63 16.60 18.65
N VAL A 272 -8.84 16.97 18.27
CA VAL A 272 -9.29 17.12 16.87
C VAL A 272 -8.92 18.48 16.26
N ALA A 273 -8.21 19.35 16.98
CA ALA A 273 -7.76 20.63 16.43
C ALA A 273 -6.59 20.44 15.47
N PRO A 274 -6.46 21.29 14.43
CA PRO A 274 -5.31 21.29 13.55
C PRO A 274 -4.00 21.39 14.34
N VAL A 275 -2.94 20.71 13.88
CA VAL A 275 -1.64 20.75 14.52
C VAL A 275 -1.08 22.18 14.40
N PRO A 276 -0.85 22.88 15.52
CA PRO A 276 -0.38 24.26 15.46
C PRO A 276 0.94 24.35 14.72
N GLY A 277 1.07 25.38 13.91
CA GLY A 277 2.33 25.68 13.27
C GLY A 277 2.60 24.95 11.96
N MET A 278 1.71 24.11 11.45
CA MET A 278 1.82 23.49 10.12
C MET A 278 0.93 24.21 9.11
N LYS A 279 1.39 24.26 7.86
CA LYS A 279 0.50 24.58 6.73
C LYS A 279 -0.38 23.37 6.46
N HIS A 280 -1.66 23.47 6.75
CA HIS A 280 -2.61 22.39 6.53
C HIS A 280 -3.21 22.46 5.13
N PRO A 281 -3.35 21.30 4.43
CA PRO A 281 -4.14 21.22 3.22
C PRO A 281 -5.61 21.50 3.55
N ARG A 282 -6.40 21.86 2.53
CA ARG A 282 -7.86 21.88 2.65
C ARG A 282 -8.38 20.45 2.63
N VAL A 283 -9.54 20.21 3.24
CA VAL A 283 -10.15 18.88 3.34
C VAL A 283 -10.30 18.19 1.97
N TRP A 284 -10.57 18.94 0.91
CA TRP A 284 -10.73 18.45 -0.48
C TRP A 284 -9.47 18.48 -1.34
N ASP A 285 -8.33 18.89 -0.79
CA ASP A 285 -7.10 18.99 -1.60
C ASP A 285 -6.66 17.64 -2.15
N THR A 286 -6.86 16.55 -1.41
CA THR A 286 -6.59 15.19 -1.90
C THR A 286 -7.44 14.86 -3.14
N LEU A 287 -8.73 15.17 -3.12
CA LEU A 287 -9.63 14.95 -4.25
C LEU A 287 -9.22 15.81 -5.47
N VAL A 288 -8.87 17.07 -5.23
CA VAL A 288 -8.40 17.98 -6.28
C VAL A 288 -7.07 17.49 -6.89
N ARG A 289 -6.12 17.03 -6.05
CA ARG A 289 -4.84 16.48 -6.50
C ARG A 289 -5.03 15.18 -7.26
N PHE A 290 -5.93 14.30 -6.81
CA PHE A 290 -6.32 13.09 -7.53
C PHE A 290 -6.82 13.44 -8.95
N GLY A 291 -7.76 14.39 -9.09
CA GLY A 291 -8.24 14.86 -10.39
C GLY A 291 -7.15 15.48 -11.25
N LYS A 292 -6.24 16.29 -10.66
CA LYS A 292 -5.11 16.89 -11.36
C LYS A 292 -4.09 15.84 -11.84
N THR A 293 -3.96 14.70 -11.17
CA THR A 293 -3.01 13.63 -11.55
C THR A 293 -3.31 13.06 -12.94
N PHE A 294 -4.56 13.08 -13.40
CA PHE A 294 -4.92 12.68 -14.77
C PHE A 294 -4.22 13.52 -15.86
N ARG A 295 -3.83 14.74 -15.54
CA ARG A 295 -3.10 15.61 -16.50
C ARG A 295 -1.69 15.10 -16.79
N TYR A 296 -1.09 14.34 -15.89
CA TYR A 296 0.27 13.82 -16.01
C TYR A 296 0.23 12.42 -16.63
N ALA A 297 0.09 12.38 -17.95
CA ALA A 297 -0.30 11.22 -18.76
C ALA A 297 0.46 9.91 -18.43
N VAL A 298 1.72 10.00 -18.01
CA VAL A 298 2.53 8.81 -17.67
C VAL A 298 1.92 8.04 -16.50
N VAL A 299 1.42 8.72 -15.46
CA VAL A 299 0.83 8.08 -14.28
C VAL A 299 -0.48 7.37 -14.62
N PRO A 300 -1.52 8.05 -15.15
CA PRO A 300 -2.77 7.36 -15.46
C PRO A 300 -2.60 6.26 -16.53
N ILE A 301 -1.77 6.44 -17.55
CA ILE A 301 -1.52 5.39 -18.53
C ILE A 301 -0.93 4.14 -17.87
N ALA A 302 0.13 4.29 -17.07
CA ALA A 302 0.77 3.15 -16.42
C ALA A 302 -0.19 2.47 -15.42
N VAL A 303 -0.83 3.26 -14.55
CA VAL A 303 -1.69 2.75 -13.46
C VAL A 303 -2.96 2.10 -14.01
N ILE A 304 -3.67 2.76 -14.93
CA ILE A 304 -4.90 2.21 -15.49
C ILE A 304 -4.59 0.94 -16.30
N THR A 305 -3.52 0.94 -17.11
CA THR A 305 -3.12 -0.25 -17.86
C THR A 305 -2.81 -1.41 -16.92
N TYR A 306 -2.09 -1.17 -15.83
CA TYR A 306 -1.77 -2.21 -14.86
C TYR A 306 -3.04 -2.67 -14.10
N CYS A 307 -3.81 -1.75 -13.52
CA CYS A 307 -4.95 -2.09 -12.66
C CYS A 307 -6.07 -2.80 -13.43
N PHE A 308 -6.42 -2.31 -14.62
CA PHE A 308 -7.55 -2.81 -15.43
C PHE A 308 -7.17 -3.75 -16.58
N GLY A 309 -5.90 -3.95 -16.85
CA GLY A 309 -5.44 -4.88 -17.88
C GLY A 309 -4.66 -6.07 -17.31
N TRP A 310 -4.27 -6.00 -16.04
CA TRP A 310 -3.38 -7.00 -15.46
C TRP A 310 -3.74 -7.36 -14.01
N TYR A 311 -3.75 -6.39 -13.08
CA TYR A 311 -3.89 -6.67 -11.65
C TYR A 311 -5.25 -7.26 -11.27
N TRP A 312 -6.35 -6.79 -11.85
CA TRP A 312 -7.69 -7.24 -11.49
C TRP A 312 -7.91 -8.75 -11.69
N TRP A 313 -7.11 -9.41 -12.56
CA TRP A 313 -7.15 -10.87 -12.69
C TRP A 313 -6.84 -11.64 -11.40
N VAL A 314 -6.24 -11.00 -10.41
CA VAL A 314 -6.07 -11.58 -9.06
C VAL A 314 -7.43 -11.85 -8.44
N LEU A 315 -8.37 -10.91 -8.52
CA LEU A 315 -9.71 -11.11 -7.99
C LEU A 315 -10.48 -12.13 -8.81
N SER A 316 -10.33 -12.14 -10.14
CA SER A 316 -10.91 -13.18 -10.99
C SER A 316 -10.50 -14.59 -10.54
N VAL A 317 -9.20 -14.80 -10.26
CA VAL A 317 -8.71 -16.08 -9.75
C VAL A 317 -9.29 -16.37 -8.37
N ILE A 318 -9.27 -15.41 -7.46
CA ILE A 318 -9.72 -15.59 -6.07
C ILE A 318 -11.21 -15.93 -6.00
N THR A 319 -12.06 -15.17 -6.69
CA THR A 319 -13.52 -15.34 -6.63
C THR A 319 -14.02 -16.57 -7.37
N LEU A 320 -13.23 -17.10 -8.33
CA LEU A 320 -13.60 -18.30 -9.09
C LEU A 320 -13.06 -19.60 -8.50
N ILE A 321 -12.18 -19.57 -7.49
CA ILE A 321 -11.71 -20.80 -6.82
C ILE A 321 -12.88 -21.62 -6.23
N PRO A 322 -13.88 -21.05 -5.54
CA PRO A 322 -15.04 -21.81 -5.07
C PRO A 322 -15.83 -22.48 -6.20
N VAL A 323 -15.97 -21.80 -7.34
CA VAL A 323 -16.67 -22.33 -8.52
C VAL A 323 -15.85 -23.43 -9.20
N ALA A 324 -14.54 -23.20 -9.38
CA ALA A 324 -13.63 -24.15 -10.03
C ALA A 324 -13.44 -25.45 -9.23
N TYR A 325 -13.56 -25.39 -7.91
CA TYR A 325 -13.35 -26.50 -6.98
C TYR A 325 -14.56 -26.70 -6.05
N GLU A 326 -15.78 -26.63 -6.60
CA GLU A 326 -17.03 -26.71 -5.81
C GLU A 326 -17.16 -28.04 -5.02
N THR A 327 -16.54 -29.11 -5.51
CA THR A 327 -16.51 -30.42 -4.82
C THR A 327 -15.59 -30.43 -3.59
N TYR A 328 -14.75 -29.40 -3.40
CA TYR A 328 -13.81 -29.34 -2.29
C TYR A 328 -14.45 -28.63 -1.10
N SER A 329 -14.10 -29.08 0.11
CA SER A 329 -14.53 -28.38 1.33
C SER A 329 -13.96 -26.95 1.39
N PRO A 330 -14.62 -26.01 2.07
CA PRO A 330 -14.11 -24.64 2.26
C PRO A 330 -12.67 -24.59 2.77
N GLN A 331 -12.31 -25.50 3.69
CA GLN A 331 -10.93 -25.64 4.17
C GLN A 331 -9.95 -26.01 3.04
N SER A 332 -10.32 -26.96 2.18
CA SER A 332 -9.49 -27.39 1.05
C SER A 332 -9.35 -26.27 0.01
N GLN A 333 -10.43 -25.53 -0.23
CA GLN A 333 -10.41 -24.34 -1.10
C GLN A 333 -9.48 -23.26 -0.54
N GLY A 334 -9.50 -23.01 0.78
CA GLY A 334 -8.56 -22.11 1.45
C GLY A 334 -7.10 -22.54 1.28
N LEU A 335 -6.80 -23.84 1.36
CA LEU A 335 -5.44 -24.38 1.16
C LEU A 335 -4.92 -24.17 -0.27
N LEU A 336 -5.79 -24.03 -1.27
CA LEU A 336 -5.36 -23.75 -2.65
C LEU A 336 -4.67 -22.37 -2.79
N PHE A 337 -4.87 -21.45 -1.88
CA PHE A 337 -4.17 -20.16 -1.88
C PHE A 337 -2.68 -20.25 -1.53
N ILE A 338 -2.22 -21.39 -1.01
CA ILE A 338 -0.79 -21.59 -0.67
C ILE A 338 0.11 -21.40 -1.88
N GLY A 339 -0.30 -21.85 -3.07
CA GLY A 339 0.46 -21.65 -4.30
C GLY A 339 0.66 -20.17 -4.62
N LEU A 340 -0.40 -19.36 -4.50
CA LEU A 340 -0.32 -17.90 -4.69
C LEU A 340 0.60 -17.25 -3.64
N ILE A 341 0.48 -17.63 -2.37
CA ILE A 341 1.32 -17.13 -1.27
C ILE A 341 2.80 -17.43 -1.56
N ILE A 342 3.13 -18.65 -1.93
CA ILE A 342 4.50 -19.05 -2.26
C ILE A 342 5.04 -18.23 -3.44
N GLY A 343 4.25 -18.08 -4.52
CA GLY A 343 4.63 -17.29 -5.69
C GLY A 343 4.92 -15.83 -5.34
N THR A 344 4.03 -15.20 -4.58
CA THR A 344 4.18 -13.82 -4.11
C THR A 344 5.42 -13.64 -3.24
N LEU A 345 5.65 -14.52 -2.26
CA LEU A 345 6.82 -14.48 -1.38
C LEU A 345 8.13 -14.70 -2.15
N LEU A 346 8.18 -15.67 -3.05
CA LEU A 346 9.36 -15.90 -3.88
C LEU A 346 9.69 -14.67 -4.74
N SER A 347 8.68 -14.06 -5.35
CA SER A 347 8.87 -12.85 -6.14
C SER A 347 9.36 -11.69 -5.29
N GLU A 348 8.79 -11.48 -4.10
CA GLU A 348 9.21 -10.38 -3.22
C GLU A 348 10.66 -10.55 -2.75
N ILE A 349 11.04 -11.75 -2.34
CA ILE A 349 12.40 -12.02 -1.82
C ILE A 349 13.46 -11.90 -2.92
N PHE A 350 13.19 -12.46 -4.12
CA PHE A 350 14.20 -12.62 -5.16
C PHE A 350 14.11 -11.60 -6.28
N CYS A 351 12.91 -11.13 -6.63
CA CYS A 351 12.68 -10.37 -7.86
C CYS A 351 12.30 -8.91 -7.61
N SER A 352 11.42 -8.62 -6.65
CA SER A 352 10.79 -7.31 -6.57
C SER A 352 11.74 -6.19 -6.13
N GLY A 353 12.21 -6.20 -4.89
CA GLY A 353 13.04 -5.12 -4.36
C GLY A 353 14.48 -5.16 -4.88
N ARG A 354 15.21 -6.22 -4.51
CA ARG A 354 16.66 -6.33 -4.78
C ARG A 354 17.01 -6.40 -6.26
N LEU A 355 16.26 -7.19 -7.04
CA LEU A 355 16.52 -7.33 -8.48
C LEU A 355 16.18 -6.04 -9.22
N SER A 356 15.08 -5.36 -8.84
CA SER A 356 14.69 -4.07 -9.42
C SER A 356 15.78 -3.02 -9.22
N ASP A 357 16.28 -2.86 -8.00
CA ASP A 357 17.30 -1.87 -7.68
C ASP A 357 18.66 -2.23 -8.32
N TRP A 358 19.04 -3.51 -8.27
CA TRP A 358 20.26 -4.00 -8.94
C TRP A 358 20.22 -3.74 -10.45
N LEU A 359 19.06 -3.99 -11.08
CA LEU A 359 18.87 -3.76 -12.52
C LEU A 359 19.00 -2.28 -12.88
N VAL A 360 18.35 -1.39 -12.11
CA VAL A 360 18.45 0.07 -12.28
C VAL A 360 19.89 0.54 -12.15
N VAL A 361 20.61 0.10 -11.10
CA VAL A 361 22.03 0.45 -10.89
C VAL A 361 22.89 -0.05 -12.05
N ARG A 362 22.70 -1.31 -12.48
CA ARG A 362 23.46 -1.90 -13.59
C ARG A 362 23.21 -1.19 -14.94
N LEU A 363 21.96 -0.78 -15.19
CA LEU A 363 21.62 -0.06 -16.41
C LEU A 363 22.15 1.39 -16.37
N ALA A 364 22.07 2.05 -15.23
CA ALA A 364 22.60 3.41 -15.04
C ALA A 364 24.14 3.47 -15.05
N SER A 365 24.84 2.37 -14.75
CA SER A 365 26.32 2.29 -14.78
C SER A 365 26.90 2.17 -16.20
N ARG A 366 26.07 2.05 -17.24
CA ARG A 366 26.56 2.01 -18.62
C ARG A 366 27.09 3.37 -19.06
N PRO A 367 28.21 3.43 -19.84
CA PRO A 367 28.73 4.70 -20.33
C PRO A 367 27.67 5.52 -21.06
N GLY A 368 27.49 6.78 -20.64
CA GLY A 368 26.49 7.71 -21.22
C GLY A 368 25.05 7.47 -20.78
N ALA A 369 24.75 6.51 -19.90
CA ALA A 369 23.42 6.31 -19.34
C ALA A 369 23.22 7.18 -18.10
N THR A 370 22.02 7.76 -17.99
CA THR A 370 21.56 8.43 -16.76
C THR A 370 20.48 7.59 -16.10
N LYS A 371 20.37 7.63 -14.78
CA LYS A 371 19.30 6.95 -14.05
C LYS A 371 17.95 7.55 -14.48
N THR A 372 17.06 6.72 -15.03
CA THR A 372 15.71 7.13 -15.44
C THR A 372 14.66 6.19 -14.83
N PRO A 373 13.46 6.69 -14.50
CA PRO A 373 12.37 5.85 -13.96
C PRO A 373 12.00 4.68 -14.87
N GLU A 374 12.10 4.87 -16.19
CA GLU A 374 11.77 3.87 -17.22
C GLU A 374 12.57 2.58 -17.07
N MET A 375 13.75 2.63 -16.43
CA MET A 375 14.57 1.43 -16.17
C MET A 375 13.86 0.41 -15.28
N ARG A 376 12.88 0.81 -14.48
CA ARG A 376 12.07 -0.10 -13.67
C ARG A 376 11.14 -0.98 -14.49
N LEU A 377 10.69 -0.50 -15.65
CA LEU A 377 9.76 -1.22 -16.52
C LEU A 377 10.35 -2.49 -17.15
N TRP A 378 11.67 -2.70 -17.09
CA TRP A 378 12.28 -3.96 -17.56
C TRP A 378 11.72 -5.20 -16.85
N LEU A 379 11.33 -5.08 -15.58
CA LEU A 379 10.75 -6.19 -14.83
C LEU A 379 9.30 -6.48 -15.21
N ALA A 380 8.59 -5.55 -15.84
CA ALA A 380 7.22 -5.77 -16.29
C ALA A 380 7.12 -6.85 -17.39
N TYR A 381 8.16 -7.02 -18.23
CA TYR A 381 8.13 -8.03 -19.31
C TYR A 381 8.15 -9.47 -18.79
N PRO A 382 9.12 -9.93 -18.00
CA PRO A 382 9.09 -11.28 -17.43
C PRO A 382 7.89 -11.48 -16.51
N ALA A 383 7.46 -10.46 -15.78
CA ALA A 383 6.28 -10.51 -14.94
C ALA A 383 5.02 -10.83 -15.74
N ALA A 384 4.78 -10.15 -16.87
CA ALA A 384 3.63 -10.40 -17.74
C ALA A 384 3.64 -11.82 -18.34
N ILE A 385 4.82 -12.34 -18.70
CA ILE A 385 4.96 -13.71 -19.21
C ILE A 385 4.60 -14.72 -18.10
N LEU A 386 5.11 -14.54 -16.87
CA LEU A 386 4.79 -15.43 -15.76
C LEU A 386 3.30 -15.41 -15.43
N THR A 387 2.69 -14.23 -15.39
CA THR A 387 1.24 -14.06 -15.19
C THR A 387 0.45 -14.79 -16.26
N ALA A 388 0.76 -14.57 -17.54
CA ALA A 388 0.05 -15.16 -18.67
C ALA A 388 0.15 -16.69 -18.68
N VAL A 389 1.35 -17.24 -18.46
CA VAL A 389 1.58 -18.69 -18.40
C VAL A 389 0.80 -19.29 -17.24
N GLY A 390 0.83 -18.68 -16.06
CA GLY A 390 0.06 -19.15 -14.89
C GLY A 390 -1.44 -19.20 -15.18
N LEU A 391 -2.02 -18.13 -15.74
CA LEU A 391 -3.44 -18.07 -16.08
C LEU A 391 -3.86 -19.15 -17.09
N ILE A 392 -3.09 -19.33 -18.17
CA ILE A 392 -3.38 -20.36 -19.19
C ILE A 392 -3.34 -21.77 -18.58
N ILE A 393 -2.28 -22.08 -17.80
CA ILE A 393 -2.15 -23.40 -17.17
C ILE A 393 -3.33 -23.66 -16.23
N TRP A 394 -3.73 -22.66 -15.43
CA TRP A 394 -4.86 -22.84 -14.51
C TRP A 394 -6.18 -23.06 -15.25
N GLY A 395 -6.52 -22.19 -16.23
CA GLY A 395 -7.75 -22.33 -17.01
C GLY A 395 -7.86 -23.69 -17.70
N VAL A 396 -6.77 -24.16 -18.37
CA VAL A 396 -6.74 -25.48 -19.00
C VAL A 396 -6.84 -26.61 -17.98
N SER A 397 -6.25 -26.45 -16.79
CA SER A 397 -6.26 -27.49 -15.75
C SER A 397 -7.65 -27.74 -15.19
N ILE A 398 -8.49 -26.70 -15.10
CA ILE A 398 -9.88 -26.83 -14.62
C ILE A 398 -10.74 -27.53 -15.67
N ASP A 399 -10.78 -27.03 -16.90
CA ASP A 399 -11.64 -27.61 -17.96
C ASP A 399 -11.27 -29.05 -18.33
N ARG A 400 -10.00 -29.43 -18.16
CA ARG A 400 -9.53 -30.81 -18.42
C ARG A 400 -9.51 -31.72 -17.19
N GLY A 401 -9.90 -31.21 -16.02
CA GLY A 401 -9.93 -31.98 -14.78
C GLY A 401 -8.55 -32.49 -14.36
N TYR A 402 -7.48 -31.72 -14.56
CA TYR A 402 -6.15 -32.15 -14.16
C TYR A 402 -6.02 -32.19 -12.63
N HIS A 403 -5.00 -32.92 -12.16
CA HIS A 403 -4.73 -33.00 -10.72
C HIS A 403 -4.49 -31.61 -10.11
N TRP A 404 -5.03 -31.35 -8.92
CA TRP A 404 -4.98 -30.05 -8.25
C TRP A 404 -3.58 -29.41 -8.16
N ILE A 405 -2.51 -30.24 -8.13
CA ILE A 405 -1.13 -29.75 -8.07
C ILE A 405 -0.75 -28.90 -9.30
N VAL A 406 -1.36 -29.16 -10.47
CA VAL A 406 -1.13 -28.37 -11.68
C VAL A 406 -1.62 -26.93 -11.46
N GLY A 407 -2.78 -26.78 -10.81
CA GLY A 407 -3.31 -25.49 -10.38
C GLY A 407 -2.38 -24.77 -9.40
N GLN A 408 -1.74 -25.49 -8.46
CA GLN A 408 -0.79 -24.90 -7.52
C GLN A 408 0.48 -24.38 -8.22
N VAL A 409 1.01 -25.11 -9.19
CA VAL A 409 2.14 -24.64 -10.01
C VAL A 409 1.75 -23.39 -10.81
N ALA A 410 0.56 -23.39 -11.39
CA ALA A 410 0.01 -22.23 -12.09
C ALA A 410 -0.09 -21.00 -11.15
N PHE A 411 -0.58 -21.20 -9.92
CA PHE A 411 -0.70 -20.15 -8.91
C PHE A 411 0.65 -19.60 -8.45
N VAL A 412 1.69 -20.42 -8.34
CA VAL A 412 3.06 -19.94 -8.04
C VAL A 412 3.55 -19.01 -9.16
N LEU A 413 3.38 -19.39 -10.42
CA LEU A 413 3.80 -18.57 -11.57
C LEU A 413 3.00 -17.27 -11.65
N PHE A 414 1.68 -17.37 -11.50
CA PHE A 414 0.77 -16.23 -11.53
C PHE A 414 1.05 -15.25 -10.41
N GLY A 415 1.12 -15.73 -9.15
CA GLY A 415 1.41 -14.89 -7.98
C GLY A 415 2.77 -14.20 -8.08
N ALA A 416 3.80 -14.92 -8.57
CA ALA A 416 5.12 -14.33 -8.80
C ALA A 416 5.07 -13.23 -9.88
N GLY A 417 4.33 -13.44 -10.97
CA GLY A 417 4.17 -12.47 -12.04
C GLY A 417 3.44 -11.21 -11.59
N ILE A 418 2.32 -11.36 -10.87
CA ILE A 418 1.54 -10.23 -10.33
C ILE A 418 2.39 -9.39 -9.38
N GLN A 419 3.08 -10.01 -8.41
CA GLN A 419 3.90 -9.31 -7.43
C GLN A 419 5.05 -8.53 -8.09
N MET A 420 5.75 -9.15 -9.03
CA MET A 420 6.81 -8.48 -9.78
C MET A 420 6.28 -7.30 -10.61
N GLY A 421 5.11 -7.44 -11.24
CA GLY A 421 4.43 -6.39 -11.98
C GLY A 421 4.01 -5.23 -11.08
N ASN A 422 3.41 -5.53 -9.91
CA ASN A 422 3.00 -4.56 -8.90
C ASN A 422 4.18 -3.66 -8.48
N THR A 423 5.27 -4.29 -8.07
CA THR A 423 6.48 -3.56 -7.65
C THR A 423 7.07 -2.73 -8.79
N ALA A 424 7.17 -3.29 -10.00
CA ALA A 424 7.75 -2.57 -11.14
C ALA A 424 6.95 -1.32 -11.51
N VAL A 425 5.62 -1.42 -11.58
CA VAL A 425 4.74 -0.31 -11.98
C VAL A 425 4.62 0.73 -10.88
N CYS A 426 4.44 0.29 -9.62
CA CYS A 426 4.36 1.20 -8.46
C CYS A 426 5.66 2.01 -8.31
N ALA A 427 6.83 1.36 -8.36
CA ALA A 427 8.10 2.04 -8.28
C ALA A 427 8.35 2.98 -9.49
N TYR A 428 7.92 2.60 -10.70
CA TYR A 428 8.02 3.45 -11.88
C TYR A 428 7.26 4.77 -11.72
N VAL A 429 5.98 4.71 -11.28
CA VAL A 429 5.17 5.92 -11.16
C VAL A 429 5.62 6.83 -10.01
N ILE A 430 6.15 6.26 -8.93
CA ILE A 430 6.75 7.02 -7.81
C ILE A 430 8.03 7.72 -8.28
N ASP A 431 8.94 6.98 -8.94
CA ASP A 431 10.20 7.54 -9.43
C ASP A 431 9.98 8.56 -10.57
N ALA A 432 8.84 8.49 -11.28
CA ALA A 432 8.50 9.46 -12.32
C ALA A 432 8.17 10.86 -11.76
N TYR A 433 7.59 10.93 -10.54
CA TYR A 433 7.22 12.18 -9.86
C TYR A 433 7.50 12.09 -8.35
N PRO A 434 8.78 12.09 -7.94
CA PRO A 434 9.16 11.85 -6.55
C PRO A 434 8.62 12.92 -5.59
N MET A 435 8.57 14.19 -6.02
CA MET A 435 8.03 15.30 -5.23
C MET A 435 6.52 15.19 -4.96
N GLN A 436 5.78 14.41 -5.77
CA GLN A 436 4.35 14.16 -5.64
C GLN A 436 4.05 12.70 -5.29
N SER A 437 4.99 11.96 -4.76
CA SER A 437 4.89 10.52 -4.47
C SER A 437 3.61 10.14 -3.73
N MET A 438 3.21 10.90 -2.69
CA MET A 438 1.97 10.64 -1.95
C MET A 438 0.72 10.80 -2.82
N SER A 439 0.65 11.83 -3.67
CA SER A 439 -0.49 12.01 -4.58
C SER A 439 -0.56 10.90 -5.63
N VAL A 440 0.58 10.43 -6.12
CA VAL A 440 0.69 9.31 -7.07
C VAL A 440 0.27 7.99 -6.40
N ILE A 441 0.66 7.78 -5.14
CA ILE A 441 0.27 6.58 -4.37
C ILE A 441 -1.23 6.59 -4.07
N VAL A 442 -1.81 7.74 -3.71
CA VAL A 442 -3.27 7.88 -3.56
C VAL A 442 -3.96 7.51 -4.87
N PHE A 443 -3.47 8.02 -6.00
CA PHE A 443 -4.02 7.70 -7.32
C PHE A 443 -3.93 6.20 -7.61
N TYR A 444 -2.77 5.60 -7.34
CA TYR A 444 -2.54 4.16 -7.52
C TYR A 444 -3.50 3.33 -6.66
N ALA A 445 -3.61 3.63 -5.37
CA ALA A 445 -4.47 2.90 -4.44
C ALA A 445 -5.96 3.00 -4.82
N VAL A 446 -6.43 4.18 -5.24
CA VAL A 446 -7.81 4.37 -5.71
C VAL A 446 -8.09 3.54 -6.96
N MET A 447 -7.21 3.60 -7.98
CA MET A 447 -7.40 2.86 -9.23
C MET A 447 -7.29 1.35 -9.04
N LEU A 448 -6.38 0.90 -8.16
CA LEU A 448 -6.22 -0.52 -7.82
C LEU A 448 -7.50 -1.09 -7.21
N ASN A 449 -8.04 -0.42 -6.19
CA ASN A 449 -9.25 -0.89 -5.51
C ASN A 449 -10.52 -0.67 -6.36
N LEU A 450 -10.53 0.33 -7.24
CA LEU A 450 -11.63 0.51 -8.20
C LEU A 450 -11.63 -0.63 -9.23
N SER A 451 -10.48 -1.10 -9.71
CA SER A 451 -10.42 -2.28 -10.58
C SER A 451 -10.91 -3.52 -9.85
N ALA A 452 -10.50 -3.70 -8.59
CA ALA A 452 -10.96 -4.76 -7.71
C ALA A 452 -12.48 -4.72 -7.47
N PHE A 453 -13.08 -3.53 -7.41
CA PHE A 453 -14.54 -3.37 -7.32
C PHE A 453 -15.25 -3.82 -8.61
N VAL A 454 -14.70 -3.52 -9.78
CA VAL A 454 -15.34 -3.78 -11.08
C VAL A 454 -15.28 -5.24 -11.49
N ASP A 455 -14.20 -5.96 -11.20
CA ASP A 455 -13.93 -7.33 -11.66
C ASP A 455 -15.07 -8.34 -11.35
N PRO A 456 -15.61 -8.44 -10.12
CA PRO A 456 -16.63 -9.43 -9.78
C PRO A 456 -17.95 -9.29 -10.53
N PHE A 457 -18.21 -8.15 -11.17
CA PHE A 457 -19.48 -7.96 -11.91
C PHE A 457 -19.53 -8.66 -13.26
N PHE A 458 -18.39 -8.98 -13.88
CA PHE A 458 -18.38 -9.56 -15.22
C PHE A 458 -17.68 -10.91 -15.30
N ILE A 459 -16.81 -11.25 -14.34
CA ILE A 459 -15.95 -12.42 -14.47
C ILE A 459 -16.73 -13.74 -14.41
N ALA A 460 -17.75 -13.83 -13.55
CA ALA A 460 -18.58 -15.02 -13.45
C ALA A 460 -19.34 -15.29 -14.77
N ILE A 461 -19.91 -14.22 -15.36
CA ILE A 461 -20.62 -14.29 -16.64
C ILE A 461 -19.66 -14.73 -17.76
N TRP A 462 -18.44 -14.18 -17.77
CA TRP A 462 -17.45 -14.53 -18.78
C TRP A 462 -17.03 -16.00 -18.72
N VAL A 463 -16.85 -16.55 -17.51
CA VAL A 463 -16.53 -17.97 -17.34
C VAL A 463 -17.70 -18.86 -17.73
N GLU A 464 -18.95 -18.48 -17.40
CA GLU A 464 -20.15 -19.21 -17.78
C GLU A 464 -20.30 -19.31 -19.31
N ASP A 465 -20.04 -18.23 -20.03
CA ASP A 465 -20.16 -18.16 -21.49
C ASP A 465 -19.00 -18.84 -22.23
N ALA A 466 -17.75 -18.66 -21.77
CA ALA A 466 -16.55 -19.06 -22.50
C ALA A 466 -15.79 -20.26 -21.92
N GLY A 467 -16.12 -20.68 -20.69
CA GLY A 467 -15.36 -21.66 -19.92
C GLY A 467 -14.05 -21.11 -19.35
N PHE A 468 -13.44 -21.88 -18.44
CA PHE A 468 -12.20 -21.44 -17.76
C PHE A 468 -11.03 -21.25 -18.73
N THR A 469 -10.81 -22.18 -19.65
CA THR A 469 -9.68 -22.11 -20.61
C THR A 469 -9.69 -20.81 -21.40
N TRP A 470 -10.81 -20.46 -22.03
CA TRP A 470 -10.87 -19.29 -22.91
C TRP A 470 -10.93 -17.97 -22.14
N THR A 471 -11.56 -17.94 -20.96
CA THR A 471 -11.55 -16.77 -20.08
C THR A 471 -10.14 -16.44 -19.66
N PHE A 472 -9.38 -17.39 -19.10
CA PHE A 472 -8.02 -17.14 -18.62
C PHE A 472 -6.99 -17.04 -19.75
N ALA A 473 -7.21 -17.67 -20.90
CA ALA A 473 -6.43 -17.37 -22.11
C ALA A 473 -6.69 -15.94 -22.60
N GLY A 474 -7.93 -15.44 -22.54
CA GLY A 474 -8.27 -14.06 -22.86
C GLY A 474 -7.54 -13.06 -21.95
N HIS A 475 -7.51 -13.31 -20.62
CA HIS A 475 -6.75 -12.50 -19.67
C HIS A 475 -5.24 -12.51 -19.99
N ALA A 476 -4.68 -13.67 -20.31
CA ALA A 476 -3.28 -13.78 -20.70
C ALA A 476 -3.00 -13.01 -21.99
N LEU A 477 -3.88 -13.09 -22.99
CA LEU A 477 -3.76 -12.32 -24.24
C LEU A 477 -3.83 -10.81 -23.99
N ILE A 478 -4.75 -10.33 -23.15
CA ILE A 478 -4.83 -8.91 -22.75
C ILE A 478 -3.51 -8.48 -22.09
N THR A 479 -3.00 -9.26 -21.13
CA THR A 479 -1.75 -8.95 -20.45
C THR A 479 -0.56 -8.87 -21.42
N ILE A 480 -0.46 -9.79 -22.40
CA ILE A 480 0.65 -9.83 -23.36
C ILE A 480 0.48 -8.80 -24.49
N PHE A 481 -0.68 -8.76 -25.12
CA PHE A 481 -0.87 -7.99 -26.35
C PHE A 481 -1.39 -6.56 -26.14
N PHE A 482 -1.89 -6.25 -24.96
CA PHE A 482 -2.28 -4.89 -24.59
C PHE A 482 -1.32 -4.27 -23.59
N CYS A 483 -1.07 -4.91 -22.42
CA CYS A 483 -0.27 -4.28 -21.39
C CYS A 483 1.22 -4.16 -21.78
N ILE A 484 1.83 -5.21 -22.35
CA ILE A 484 3.25 -5.16 -22.75
C ILE A 484 3.51 -4.05 -23.80
N PRO A 485 2.75 -3.89 -24.88
CA PRO A 485 2.95 -2.79 -25.83
C PRO A 485 2.83 -1.41 -25.19
N VAL A 486 1.86 -1.20 -24.27
CA VAL A 486 1.72 0.08 -23.56
C VAL A 486 2.94 0.35 -22.68
N PHE A 487 3.42 -0.65 -21.93
CA PHE A 487 4.65 -0.50 -21.13
C PHE A 487 5.90 -0.30 -22.00
N ALA A 488 5.97 -0.93 -23.18
CA ALA A 488 7.05 -0.70 -24.14
C ALA A 488 7.03 0.73 -24.70
N LEU A 489 5.84 1.29 -24.96
CA LEU A 489 5.68 2.69 -25.36
C LEU A 489 6.10 3.63 -24.23
N LEU A 490 5.69 3.36 -22.98
CA LEU A 490 6.14 4.14 -21.81
C LEU A 490 7.65 4.01 -21.61
N HIS A 491 8.23 2.83 -21.79
CA HIS A 491 9.68 2.61 -21.68
C HIS A 491 10.44 3.45 -22.73
N LYS A 492 9.93 3.57 -23.95
CA LYS A 492 10.59 4.33 -25.02
C LYS A 492 10.30 5.83 -24.96
N TYR A 493 9.08 6.22 -24.66
CA TYR A 493 8.61 7.61 -24.79
C TYR A 493 8.24 8.27 -23.46
N GLY A 494 8.29 7.56 -22.32
CA GLY A 494 7.87 8.08 -21.02
C GLY A 494 8.59 9.37 -20.63
N GLY A 495 9.90 9.45 -20.84
CA GLY A 495 10.68 10.67 -20.61
C GLY A 495 10.23 11.85 -21.47
N ALA A 496 9.94 11.63 -22.77
CA ALA A 496 9.45 12.67 -23.67
C ALA A 496 8.03 13.13 -23.29
N ILE A 497 7.16 12.20 -22.87
CA ILE A 497 5.80 12.53 -22.41
C ILE A 497 5.88 13.38 -21.14
N ARG A 498 6.74 13.04 -20.16
CA ARG A 498 6.95 13.84 -18.95
C ARG A 498 7.49 15.23 -19.27
N ALA A 499 8.46 15.34 -20.17
CA ALA A 499 9.00 16.63 -20.59
C ALA A 499 7.91 17.52 -21.22
N LYS A 500 6.99 16.94 -22.02
CA LYS A 500 5.89 17.65 -22.65
C LYS A 500 4.77 18.06 -21.68
N THR A 501 4.46 17.21 -20.69
CA THR A 501 3.39 17.49 -19.70
C THR A 501 3.82 18.44 -18.61
N GLY A 502 5.13 18.67 -18.47
CA GLY A 502 5.72 19.55 -17.44
C GLY A 502 5.73 18.93 -16.04
N LYS A 503 6.26 19.70 -15.10
CA LYS A 503 6.26 19.31 -13.66
C LYS A 503 4.93 19.72 -13.00
N PRO A 504 4.41 18.93 -12.04
CA PRO A 504 3.27 19.35 -11.22
C PRO A 504 3.56 20.64 -10.45
N THR A 505 2.53 21.47 -10.32
CA THR A 505 2.63 22.76 -9.62
C THR A 505 2.44 22.64 -8.12
N TRP A 506 2.02 21.49 -7.62
CA TRP A 506 1.90 21.19 -6.18
C TRP A 506 3.03 20.26 -5.75
N VAL A 507 3.50 20.44 -4.54
CA VAL A 507 4.48 19.60 -3.88
C VAL A 507 3.80 18.96 -2.68
N ASN A 508 4.23 17.77 -2.26
CA ASN A 508 3.79 17.23 -0.99
C ASN A 508 4.33 18.10 0.15
N PRO A 509 3.61 18.23 1.28
CA PRO A 509 4.08 19.02 2.41
C PRO A 509 5.50 18.66 2.90
N GLU A 510 5.91 17.40 2.70
CA GLU A 510 7.26 16.91 3.04
C GLU A 510 8.37 17.53 2.18
N PHE A 511 8.06 18.02 0.98
CA PHE A 511 9.01 18.53 -0.02
C PHE A 511 8.82 20.02 -0.35
N ASP A 512 7.91 20.72 0.33
CA ASP A 512 7.64 22.15 0.09
C ASP A 512 8.89 23.05 0.26
N ARG A 513 9.98 22.52 0.83
CA ARG A 513 11.24 23.21 1.09
C ARG A 513 12.29 23.04 0.00
N GLU A 514 12.23 21.95 -0.77
CA GLU A 514 13.20 21.74 -1.86
C GLU A 514 12.87 22.57 -3.10
N GLY A 515 11.63 23.07 -3.24
CA GLY A 515 11.23 24.00 -4.29
C GLY A 515 11.95 25.36 -4.23
N GLU A 516 12.49 25.72 -3.07
CA GLU A 516 13.30 26.95 -2.88
C GLU A 516 14.80 26.76 -3.19
N ARG A 517 15.23 25.53 -3.53
CA ARG A 517 16.64 25.19 -3.77
C ARG A 517 16.96 24.75 -5.21
N GLN A 518 16.05 24.96 -6.16
CA GLN A 518 16.32 24.75 -7.58
C GLN A 518 16.44 26.05 -8.37
#